data_8f5f034fcbc9d5922d1d607adad1d418
#
_entry.id   8f5f034fcbc9d5922d1d607adad1d418
#
_cell.length_a   1.000
_cell.length_b   1.000
_cell.length_c   1.000
_cell.angle_alpha   90.00
_cell.angle_beta   90.00
_cell.angle_gamma   90.00
#
_symmetry.space_group_name_H-M   'P 1'
#
loop_
_entity.id
_entity.type
_entity.pdbx_description
1 polymer ?
#
loop_
_entity_poly.entity_id
_entity_poly.type
_entity_poly.pdbx_seq_one_letter_code
_entity_poly.pdbx_strand_id
1 'polypeptide(L)'
;MIKLLRSGLLVFLTLSAVLPMAAQVRHVTTVNPMTKQSYIEVYEYDYVDIQPQFPGGERGLINFVNKTREYPYHAYKNRIEGRVLCSFIVGTNGKVSDVRVIRGAGDESLDREAIRVISKMPKWSVGKVGDHAVPVRVVLPISFRL
;
A
#
# COMPACT_ATOMS: atom_id res chain seq x y z
N MET A 1 37.93 -19.72 -48.79
CA MET A 1 37.99 -18.93 -48.30
C MET A 1 37.05 -18.44 -47.39
N ILE A 2 36.97 -18.10 -46.57
CA ILE A 2 36.74 -17.83 -45.42
C ILE A 2 35.94 -16.78 -45.12
N LYS A 3 35.24 -16.37 -45.61
CA LYS A 3 34.54 -15.40 -45.48
C LYS A 3 33.63 -15.35 -44.46
N LEU A 4 33.34 -16.12 -43.97
CA LEU A 4 32.54 -16.33 -43.02
C LEU A 4 32.50 -15.61 -41.89
N LEU A 5 33.26 -15.14 -41.62
CA LEU A 5 33.46 -14.29 -40.66
C LEU A 5 32.68 -13.20 -40.62
N ARG A 6 31.98 -13.14 -41.30
CA ARG A 6 31.07 -12.34 -41.21
C ARG A 6 30.21 -12.66 -40.23
N SER A 7 30.64 -12.89 -39.43
CA SER A 7 30.43 -12.37 -38.27
C SER A 7 29.23 -11.51 -38.31
N GLY A 8 28.20 -12.19 -38.15
CA GLY A 8 27.06 -11.51 -37.73
C GLY A 8 27.45 -10.73 -36.53
N LEU A 9 27.58 -9.50 -36.71
CA LEU A 9 27.46 -8.58 -35.67
C LEU A 9 26.07 -8.85 -35.12
N LEU A 10 26.04 -9.64 -34.12
CA LEU A 10 24.92 -9.64 -33.21
C LEU A 10 24.86 -8.25 -32.71
N VAL A 11 24.15 -7.46 -33.42
CA VAL A 11 23.55 -6.31 -32.85
C VAL A 11 22.65 -6.89 -31.77
N PHE A 12 23.20 -6.99 -30.61
CA PHE A 12 22.37 -6.97 -29.45
C PHE A 12 21.67 -5.63 -29.50
N LEU A 13 20.61 -5.63 -30.26
CA LEU A 13 19.56 -4.73 -29.91
C LEU A 13 19.26 -5.09 -28.46
N THR A 14 19.88 -4.39 -27.59
CA THR A 14 19.32 -4.23 -26.27
C THR A 14 17.99 -3.55 -26.52
N LEU A 15 17.04 -4.39 -26.80
CA LEU A 15 15.68 -4.02 -26.60
C LEU A 15 15.66 -3.67 -25.11
N SER A 16 15.92 -2.43 -24.81
CA SER A 16 15.48 -1.85 -23.59
C SER A 16 13.99 -2.00 -23.64
N ALA A 17 13.57 -3.19 -23.27
CA ALA A 17 12.21 -3.40 -22.93
C ALA A 17 11.97 -2.46 -21.77
N VAL A 18 11.48 -1.29 -22.07
CA VAL A 18 10.74 -0.51 -21.12
C VAL A 18 9.59 -1.43 -20.78
N LEU A 19 9.80 -2.21 -19.74
CA LEU A 19 8.73 -3.04 -19.21
C LEU A 19 7.59 -2.09 -18.93
N PRO A 20 6.41 -2.40 -19.46
CA PRO A 20 5.26 -1.57 -19.15
C PRO A 20 5.16 -1.43 -17.65
N MET A 21 4.76 -0.27 -17.19
CA MET A 21 4.65 0.06 -15.77
C MET A 21 3.88 -0.98 -14.94
N ALA A 22 3.03 -1.76 -15.60
CA ALA A 22 2.35 -2.92 -15.05
C ALA A 22 3.28 -4.06 -14.55
N ALA A 23 4.55 -4.04 -14.91
CA ALA A 23 5.49 -5.09 -14.51
C ALA A 23 6.13 -4.85 -13.12
N GLN A 24 5.80 -3.77 -12.45
CA GLN A 24 6.32 -3.48 -11.12
C GLN A 24 5.35 -3.91 -10.01
N VAL A 25 4.78 -5.08 -10.18
CA VAL A 25 3.94 -5.70 -9.16
C VAL A 25 4.85 -6.25 -8.07
N ARG A 26 4.72 -5.73 -6.87
CA ARG A 26 5.35 -6.36 -5.72
C ARG A 26 4.43 -7.46 -5.21
N HIS A 27 4.89 -8.69 -5.30
CA HIS A 27 4.20 -9.81 -4.68
C HIS A 27 4.33 -9.69 -3.15
N VAL A 28 3.22 -9.41 -2.50
CA VAL A 28 3.16 -9.53 -1.05
C VAL A 28 2.67 -10.93 -0.73
N THR A 29 3.61 -11.75 -0.33
CA THR A 29 3.30 -13.08 0.15
C THR A 29 2.72 -13.00 1.55
N THR A 30 1.41 -13.11 1.67
CA THR A 30 0.81 -13.46 2.95
C THR A 30 0.94 -14.97 3.09
N VAL A 31 1.97 -15.40 3.78
CA VAL A 31 2.16 -16.83 4.05
C VAL A 31 1.21 -17.24 5.16
N ASN A 32 0.17 -17.94 4.81
CA ASN A 32 -0.52 -18.77 5.77
C ASN A 32 0.13 -20.16 5.73
N PRO A 33 0.79 -20.62 6.78
CA PRO A 33 1.57 -21.85 6.77
C PRO A 33 0.73 -23.13 6.62
N MET A 34 -0.60 -23.01 6.59
CA MET A 34 -1.50 -24.16 6.58
C MET A 34 -2.32 -24.34 5.30
N THR A 35 -2.24 -23.44 4.35
CA THR A 35 -3.02 -23.55 3.11
C THR A 35 -2.15 -23.29 1.88
N LYS A 36 -2.41 -24.06 0.84
CA LYS A 36 -1.75 -23.90 -0.46
C LYS A 36 -1.76 -22.43 -0.88
N GLN A 37 -0.58 -21.88 -1.06
CA GLN A 37 -0.30 -20.51 -1.42
C GLN A 37 -1.16 -20.01 -2.59
N SER A 38 -2.07 -19.11 -2.30
CA SER A 38 -2.57 -18.19 -3.30
C SER A 38 -1.77 -16.91 -3.20
N TYR A 39 -0.97 -16.63 -4.19
CA TYR A 39 -0.28 -15.35 -4.29
C TYR A 39 -1.31 -14.31 -4.71
N ILE A 40 -1.51 -13.31 -3.87
CA ILE A 40 -2.32 -12.15 -4.23
C ILE A 40 -1.34 -11.11 -4.74
N GLU A 41 -1.48 -10.75 -6.00
CA GLU A 41 -0.73 -9.62 -6.56
C GLU A 41 -1.29 -8.33 -5.98
N VAL A 42 -0.46 -7.57 -5.29
CA VAL A 42 -0.82 -6.28 -4.72
C VAL A 42 -0.03 -5.19 -5.44
N TYR A 43 -0.73 -4.21 -5.95
CA TYR A 43 -0.16 -3.08 -6.65
C TYR A 43 0.20 -1.97 -5.67
N GLU A 44 1.28 -1.27 -5.92
CA GLU A 44 1.59 -0.06 -5.18
C GLU A 44 0.72 1.10 -5.68
N TYR A 45 0.43 2.05 -4.80
CA TYR A 45 -0.51 3.13 -5.06
C TYR A 45 -0.20 3.95 -6.33
N ASP A 46 1.07 4.20 -6.60
CA ASP A 46 1.51 5.02 -7.72
C ASP A 46 1.54 4.28 -9.06
N TYR A 47 1.31 2.97 -9.04
CA TYR A 47 1.41 2.11 -10.24
C TYR A 47 0.06 1.65 -10.78
N VAL A 48 -1.02 2.21 -10.33
CA VAL A 48 -2.36 1.93 -10.83
C VAL A 48 -2.88 3.10 -11.64
N ASP A 49 -3.72 2.82 -12.63
CA ASP A 49 -4.28 3.86 -13.51
C ASP A 49 -5.33 4.69 -12.77
N ILE A 50 -6.10 4.05 -11.92
CA ILE A 50 -7.07 4.71 -11.04
C ILE A 50 -6.74 4.31 -9.61
N GLN A 51 -6.38 5.30 -8.82
CA GLN A 51 -6.05 5.11 -7.41
C GLN A 51 -7.30 4.91 -6.57
N PRO A 52 -7.24 4.02 -5.54
CA PRO A 52 -8.33 3.92 -4.59
C PRO A 52 -8.50 5.21 -3.82
N GLN A 53 -9.74 5.58 -3.53
CA GLN A 53 -10.05 6.80 -2.79
C GLN A 53 -10.99 6.53 -1.62
N PHE A 54 -10.75 7.23 -0.53
CA PHE A 54 -11.66 7.26 0.61
C PHE A 54 -12.98 7.98 0.21
N PRO A 55 -14.14 7.59 0.75
CA PRO A 55 -15.38 8.33 0.54
C PRO A 55 -15.24 9.81 0.89
N GLY A 56 -15.50 10.68 -0.09
CA GLY A 56 -15.27 12.12 0.07
C GLY A 56 -13.84 12.57 -0.20
N GLY A 57 -12.98 11.66 -0.71
CA GLY A 57 -11.59 11.95 -1.07
C GLY A 57 -10.71 12.25 0.12
N GLU A 58 -9.67 13.05 -0.09
CA GLU A 58 -8.70 13.39 0.94
C GLU A 58 -9.35 14.12 2.13
N ARG A 59 -10.26 15.03 1.87
CA ARG A 59 -10.98 15.75 2.94
C ARG A 59 -11.83 14.81 3.78
N GLY A 60 -12.51 13.86 3.14
CA GLY A 60 -13.28 12.83 3.84
C GLY A 60 -12.39 11.97 4.74
N LEU A 61 -11.22 11.59 4.24
CA LEU A 61 -10.24 10.82 5.00
C LEU A 61 -9.73 11.57 6.23
N ILE A 62 -9.35 12.83 6.06
CA ILE A 62 -8.87 13.68 7.15
C ILE A 62 -9.95 13.82 8.23
N ASN A 63 -11.19 14.10 7.83
CA ASN A 63 -12.31 14.23 8.75
C ASN A 63 -12.59 12.92 9.48
N PHE A 64 -12.55 11.79 8.80
CA PHE A 64 -12.74 10.48 9.40
C PHE A 64 -11.67 10.19 10.46
N VAL A 65 -10.40 10.39 10.12
CA VAL A 65 -9.29 10.16 11.03
C VAL A 65 -9.43 11.05 12.27
N ASN A 66 -9.69 12.35 12.09
CA ASN A 66 -9.81 13.28 13.19
C ASN A 66 -10.99 12.95 14.11
N LYS A 67 -12.10 12.46 13.55
CA LYS A 67 -13.29 12.09 14.32
C LYS A 67 -13.16 10.75 15.03
N THR A 68 -12.42 9.81 14.41
CA THR A 68 -12.34 8.43 14.91
C THR A 68 -11.18 8.21 15.84
N ARG A 69 -10.10 8.98 15.67
CA ARG A 69 -8.89 8.87 16.46
C ARG A 69 -9.14 9.32 17.89
N GLU A 70 -8.79 8.47 18.83
CA GLU A 70 -8.77 8.76 20.25
C GLU A 70 -7.33 8.87 20.72
N TYR A 71 -7.04 9.84 21.58
CA TYR A 71 -5.71 9.92 22.16
C TYR A 71 -5.59 8.91 23.30
N PRO A 72 -4.67 7.93 23.22
CA PRO A 72 -4.53 6.94 24.29
C PRO A 72 -4.16 7.62 25.62
N TYR A 73 -4.84 7.24 26.69
CA TYR A 73 -4.65 7.85 28.01
C TYR A 73 -3.20 7.83 28.49
N HIS A 74 -2.50 6.71 28.29
CA HIS A 74 -1.08 6.60 28.64
C HIS A 74 -0.22 7.64 27.91
N ALA A 75 -0.38 7.75 26.60
CA ALA A 75 0.36 8.70 25.80
C ALA A 75 -0.02 10.16 26.15
N TYR A 76 -1.30 10.42 26.36
CA TYR A 76 -1.77 11.74 26.79
C TYR A 76 -1.17 12.16 28.13
N LYS A 77 -1.24 11.28 29.13
CA LYS A 77 -0.71 11.54 30.47
C LYS A 77 0.79 11.79 30.47
N ASN A 78 1.53 11.08 29.65
CA ASN A 78 2.99 11.20 29.55
C ASN A 78 3.43 12.20 28.47
N ARG A 79 2.49 12.93 27.86
CA ARG A 79 2.71 13.93 26.83
C ARG A 79 3.51 13.38 25.64
N ILE A 80 3.22 12.15 25.26
CA ILE A 80 3.88 11.48 24.14
C ILE A 80 3.12 11.83 22.87
N GLU A 81 3.81 12.46 21.94
CA GLU A 81 3.35 12.79 20.61
C GLU A 81 4.12 11.96 19.57
N GLY A 82 3.57 11.80 18.40
CA GLY A 82 4.27 11.13 17.32
C GLY A 82 3.42 10.90 16.08
N ARG A 83 4.06 10.29 15.11
CA ARG A 83 3.42 9.91 13.85
C ARG A 83 3.63 8.43 13.62
N VAL A 84 2.55 7.72 13.38
CA VAL A 84 2.55 6.31 13.04
C VAL A 84 2.35 6.19 11.53
N LEU A 85 3.30 5.57 10.83
CA LEU A 85 3.17 5.28 9.43
C LEU A 85 2.61 3.87 9.26
N CYS A 86 1.43 3.77 8.70
CA CYS A 86 0.75 2.50 8.48
C CYS A 86 0.63 2.17 7.00
N SER A 87 0.59 0.88 6.69
CA SER A 87 0.17 0.39 5.38
C SER A 87 -1.05 -0.50 5.53
N PHE A 88 -1.88 -0.51 4.50
CA PHE A 88 -3.03 -1.40 4.39
C PHE A 88 -3.33 -1.67 2.92
N ILE A 89 -4.16 -2.65 2.67
CA ILE A 89 -4.56 -3.02 1.31
C ILE A 89 -6.03 -2.65 1.13
N VAL A 90 -6.32 -1.91 0.08
CA VAL A 90 -7.67 -1.71 -0.43
C VAL A 90 -7.93 -2.82 -1.44
N GLY A 91 -8.78 -3.75 -1.10
CA GLY A 91 -9.10 -4.89 -1.94
C GLY A 91 -9.94 -4.53 -3.16
N THR A 92 -10.17 -5.51 -4.01
CA THR A 92 -11.00 -5.37 -5.22
C THR A 92 -12.48 -5.07 -4.92
N ASN A 93 -12.90 -5.24 -3.68
CA ASN A 93 -14.22 -4.87 -3.18
C ASN A 93 -14.23 -3.55 -2.40
N GLY A 94 -13.10 -2.85 -2.31
CA GLY A 94 -12.93 -1.62 -1.56
C GLY A 94 -12.70 -1.79 -0.06
N LYS A 95 -12.71 -3.02 0.46
CA LYS A 95 -12.47 -3.28 1.88
C LYS A 95 -11.00 -3.11 2.23
N VAL A 96 -10.75 -2.50 3.39
CA VAL A 96 -9.42 -2.37 3.97
C VAL A 96 -9.05 -3.66 4.68
N SER A 97 -7.84 -4.14 4.44
CA SER A 97 -7.27 -5.34 5.05
C SER A 97 -5.76 -5.21 5.24
N ASP A 98 -5.16 -6.20 5.91
CA ASP A 98 -3.70 -6.27 6.12
C ASP A 98 -3.10 -4.97 6.66
N VAL A 99 -3.69 -4.44 7.71
CA VAL A 99 -3.24 -3.20 8.35
C VAL A 99 -1.97 -3.47 9.14
N ARG A 100 -0.91 -2.75 8.82
CA ARG A 100 0.41 -2.90 9.44
C ARG A 100 1.02 -1.55 9.80
N VAL A 101 1.76 -1.51 10.89
CA VAL A 101 2.63 -0.38 11.20
C VAL A 101 3.96 -0.58 10.47
N ILE A 102 4.32 0.35 9.59
CA ILE A 102 5.61 0.36 8.91
C ILE A 102 6.64 1.06 9.79
N ARG A 103 6.23 2.16 10.42
CA ARG A 103 7.08 2.96 11.30
C ARG A 103 6.25 3.44 12.47
N GLY A 104 6.57 2.98 13.65
CA GLY A 104 5.91 3.36 14.89
C GLY A 104 6.28 4.76 15.36
N ALA A 105 5.48 5.30 16.27
CA ALA A 105 5.69 6.59 16.89
C ALA A 105 6.63 6.54 18.11
N GLY A 106 7.16 5.37 18.45
CA GLY A 106 7.96 5.16 19.64
C GLY A 106 7.12 4.84 20.89
N ASP A 107 5.82 4.77 20.76
CA ASP A 107 4.89 4.37 21.82
C ASP A 107 3.87 3.39 21.26
N GLU A 108 3.78 2.22 21.87
CA GLU A 108 2.91 1.14 21.39
C GLU A 108 1.42 1.49 21.47
N SER A 109 1.02 2.35 22.39
CA SER A 109 -0.38 2.75 22.51
C SER A 109 -0.83 3.60 21.33
N LEU A 110 0.06 4.45 20.80
CA LEU A 110 -0.19 5.23 19.59
C LEU A 110 -0.25 4.32 18.36
N ASP A 111 0.64 3.34 18.29
CA ASP A 111 0.69 2.38 17.18
C ASP A 111 -0.60 1.54 17.11
N ARG A 112 -1.08 1.04 18.24
CA ARG A 112 -2.35 0.30 18.34
C ARG A 112 -3.55 1.15 17.96
N GLU A 113 -3.57 2.41 18.39
CA GLU A 113 -4.66 3.32 18.06
C GLU A 113 -4.70 3.61 16.55
N ALA A 114 -3.55 3.80 15.92
CA ALA A 114 -3.47 3.98 14.47
C ALA A 114 -4.06 2.77 13.71
N ILE A 115 -3.73 1.55 14.12
CA ILE A 115 -4.30 0.33 13.55
C ILE A 115 -5.82 0.31 13.74
N ARG A 116 -6.30 0.66 14.94
CA ARG A 116 -7.73 0.70 15.24
C ARG A 116 -8.48 1.67 14.31
N VAL A 117 -7.96 2.87 14.13
CA VAL A 117 -8.57 3.89 13.27
C VAL A 117 -8.68 3.38 11.83
N ILE A 118 -7.58 2.84 11.27
CA ILE A 118 -7.57 2.34 9.90
C ILE A 118 -8.52 1.14 9.75
N SER A 119 -8.56 0.25 10.72
CA SER A 119 -9.42 -0.92 10.70
C SER A 119 -10.92 -0.58 10.73
N LYS A 120 -11.29 0.62 11.16
CA LYS A 120 -12.67 1.12 11.16
C LYS A 120 -13.07 1.86 9.89
N MET A 121 -12.17 2.00 8.94
CA MET A 121 -12.47 2.70 7.70
C MET A 121 -13.59 2.03 6.91
N PRO A 122 -14.50 2.82 6.30
CA PRO A 122 -15.48 2.30 5.38
C PRO A 122 -14.82 1.80 4.09
N LYS A 123 -15.61 1.24 3.20
CA LYS A 123 -15.12 0.86 1.87
C LYS A 123 -14.62 2.07 1.10
N TRP A 124 -13.49 1.88 0.47
CA TRP A 124 -12.88 2.81 -0.49
C TRP A 124 -13.42 2.55 -1.89
N SER A 125 -13.26 3.48 -2.79
CA SER A 125 -13.36 3.18 -4.22
C SER A 125 -12.17 2.28 -4.60
N VAL A 126 -12.39 1.38 -5.54
CA VAL A 126 -11.38 0.40 -5.92
C VAL A 126 -10.31 1.01 -6.82
N GLY A 127 -9.07 0.57 -6.65
CA GLY A 127 -8.00 0.84 -7.60
C GLY A 127 -8.18 0.03 -8.87
N LYS A 128 -7.72 0.55 -10.00
CA LYS A 128 -7.82 -0.14 -11.29
C LYS A 128 -6.55 -0.03 -12.10
N VAL A 129 -6.27 -1.10 -12.82
CA VAL A 129 -5.31 -1.14 -13.93
C VAL A 129 -6.10 -1.48 -15.19
N GLY A 130 -6.15 -0.55 -16.15
CA GLY A 130 -7.11 -0.63 -17.24
C GLY A 130 -8.53 -0.67 -16.70
N ASP A 131 -9.31 -1.67 -17.12
CA ASP A 131 -10.68 -1.87 -16.66
C ASP A 131 -10.81 -2.82 -15.47
N HIS A 132 -9.70 -3.35 -14.97
CA HIS A 132 -9.69 -4.36 -13.93
C HIS A 132 -9.47 -3.75 -12.55
N ALA A 133 -10.35 -4.07 -11.59
CA ALA A 133 -10.13 -3.77 -10.20
C ALA A 133 -8.97 -4.61 -9.65
N VAL A 134 -8.06 -3.97 -8.95
CA VAL A 134 -6.87 -4.61 -8.38
C VAL A 134 -6.71 -4.25 -6.91
N PRO A 135 -6.12 -5.14 -6.08
CA PRO A 135 -5.76 -4.79 -4.72
C PRO A 135 -4.61 -3.77 -4.73
N VAL A 136 -4.74 -2.73 -3.93
CA VAL A 136 -3.73 -1.66 -3.88
C VAL A 136 -3.25 -1.44 -2.46
N ARG A 137 -1.94 -1.33 -2.29
CA ARG A 137 -1.34 -0.95 -1.02
C ARG A 137 -1.38 0.56 -0.88
N VAL A 138 -1.91 1.01 0.24
CA VAL A 138 -1.94 2.42 0.62
C VAL A 138 -1.08 2.61 1.85
N VAL A 139 -0.32 3.69 1.88
CA VAL A 139 0.48 4.10 3.05
C VAL A 139 -0.10 5.39 3.58
N LEU A 140 -0.41 5.41 4.87
CA LEU A 140 -1.06 6.53 5.52
C LEU A 140 -0.39 6.87 6.85
N PRO A 141 0.00 8.14 7.07
CA PRO A 141 0.47 8.59 8.37
C PRO A 141 -0.70 8.99 9.26
N ILE A 142 -0.69 8.51 10.50
CA ILE A 142 -1.60 8.96 11.56
C ILE A 142 -0.78 9.76 12.57
N SER A 143 -1.10 11.03 12.71
CA SER A 143 -0.38 11.94 13.61
C SER A 143 -1.12 12.13 14.92
N PHE A 144 -0.38 12.09 16.01
CA PHE A 144 -0.85 12.38 17.37
C PHE A 144 -0.13 13.61 17.89
N ARG A 145 -0.89 14.65 18.16
CA ARG A 145 -0.40 15.92 18.73
C ARG A 145 -1.33 16.38 19.82
N LEU A 146 -0.77 16.96 20.88
CA LEU A 146 -1.47 17.52 22.04
C LEU A 146 -1.81 18.99 21.86
#